data_b961883030ea263cd1b7d41f1f78e1b4
#
_entry.id   b961883030ea263cd1b7d41f1f78e1b4
#
_cell.length_a   1.000
_cell.length_b   1.000
_cell.length_c   1.000
_cell.angle_alpha   90.00
_cell.angle_beta   90.00
_cell.angle_gamma   90.00
#
_symmetry.space_group_name_H-M   'P 1'
#
loop_
_entity.id
_entity.type
_entity.pdbx_description
1 polymer ?
#
loop_
_entity_poly.entity_id
_entity_poly.type
_entity_poly.pdbx_seq_one_letter_code
_entity_poly.pdbx_strand_id
1 'polypeptide(L)'
;MTEFRLVLETYANAVRSGWPAADLERAILHDLPRRFHGLPAEAQAGVLATAPSLTHTRWDALIAAMIEHVARLHRHDLPAWIDEPERFLDRTWVLPDIPFMRRNAILYAPAAFIRHGALPDPRDLDARGGERHAWVP
;
A
#
# COMPACT_ATOMS: atom_id res chain seq x y z
N MET A 1 -5.42 -18.57 -22.31
CA MET A 1 -6.16 -17.61 -21.65
C MET A 1 -5.33 -16.69 -20.79
N THR A 2 -5.81 -15.55 -20.67
CA THR A 2 -5.06 -14.53 -19.98
C THR A 2 -5.48 -14.44 -18.56
N GLU A 3 -4.53 -14.35 -17.71
CA GLU A 3 -4.82 -14.12 -16.35
C GLU A 3 -4.36 -12.81 -15.93
N PHE A 4 -5.13 -12.17 -15.08
CA PHE A 4 -4.68 -10.98 -14.45
C PHE A 4 -3.67 -11.34 -13.41
N ARG A 5 -2.48 -10.84 -13.58
CA ARG A 5 -1.44 -11.04 -12.59
C ARG A 5 -1.14 -9.74 -11.93
N LEU A 6 -1.07 -9.77 -10.63
CA LEU A 6 -0.63 -8.61 -9.87
C LEU A 6 0.89 -8.67 -9.78
N VAL A 7 1.53 -7.69 -10.39
CA VAL A 7 2.99 -7.60 -10.38
C VAL A 7 3.37 -6.29 -9.75
N LEU A 8 4.03 -6.35 -8.61
CA LEU A 8 4.35 -5.13 -7.85
C LEU A 8 5.30 -4.21 -8.61
N GLU A 9 6.13 -4.77 -9.48
CA GLU A 9 7.03 -3.95 -10.28
C GLU A 9 6.28 -2.94 -11.15
N THR A 10 5.03 -3.24 -11.50
CA THR A 10 4.20 -2.31 -12.26
C THR A 10 4.08 -0.97 -11.54
N TYR A 11 3.93 -1.01 -10.22
CA TYR A 11 3.78 0.23 -9.44
C TYR A 11 5.11 0.97 -9.33
N ALA A 12 6.21 0.25 -9.17
CA ALA A 12 7.53 0.88 -9.18
C ALA A 12 7.81 1.54 -10.54
N ASN A 13 7.42 0.87 -11.63
CA ASN A 13 7.60 1.45 -12.96
C ASN A 13 6.76 2.68 -13.17
N ALA A 14 5.55 2.73 -12.63
CA ALA A 14 4.71 3.93 -12.72
C ALA A 14 5.38 5.11 -12.02
N VAL A 15 5.99 4.86 -10.86
CA VAL A 15 6.74 5.90 -10.15
C VAL A 15 7.89 6.41 -11.02
N ARG A 16 8.67 5.50 -11.58
CA ARG A 16 9.81 5.89 -12.41
C ARG A 16 9.39 6.63 -13.67
N SER A 17 8.21 6.29 -14.18
CA SER A 17 7.69 6.93 -15.40
C SER A 17 7.11 8.31 -15.13
N GLY A 18 7.10 8.76 -13.88
CA GLY A 18 6.66 10.10 -13.56
C GLY A 18 5.15 10.28 -13.56
N TRP A 19 4.40 9.24 -13.21
CA TRP A 19 2.95 9.39 -13.10
C TRP A 19 2.63 10.48 -12.09
N PRO A 20 1.54 11.26 -12.32
CA PRO A 20 1.10 12.26 -11.35
C PRO A 20 0.81 11.61 -9.99
N ALA A 21 1.06 12.37 -8.94
CA ALA A 21 0.88 11.85 -7.57
C ALA A 21 -0.52 11.31 -7.33
N ALA A 22 -1.55 11.98 -7.83
CA ALA A 22 -2.92 11.53 -7.65
C ALA A 22 -3.15 10.15 -8.28
N ASP A 23 -2.53 9.91 -9.44
CA ASP A 23 -2.67 8.63 -10.12
C ASP A 23 -1.91 7.54 -9.39
N LEU A 24 -0.74 7.86 -8.84
CA LEU A 24 0.04 6.91 -8.05
C LEU A 24 -0.72 6.54 -6.77
N GLU A 25 -1.30 7.52 -6.11
CA GLU A 25 -2.08 7.25 -4.91
C GLU A 25 -3.24 6.32 -5.21
N ARG A 26 -3.95 6.60 -6.29
CA ARG A 26 -5.07 5.74 -6.67
C ARG A 26 -4.60 4.33 -6.98
N ALA A 27 -3.51 4.20 -7.70
CA ALA A 27 -2.98 2.90 -8.07
C ALA A 27 -2.57 2.09 -6.83
N ILE A 28 -1.88 2.73 -5.89
CA ILE A 28 -1.33 2.02 -4.75
C ILE A 28 -2.36 1.82 -3.64
N LEU A 29 -3.21 2.83 -3.40
CA LEU A 29 -4.16 2.77 -2.30
C LEU A 29 -5.47 2.06 -2.66
N HIS A 30 -5.84 2.05 -3.94
CA HIS A 30 -7.11 1.45 -4.36
C HIS A 30 -6.91 0.26 -5.27
N ASP A 31 -6.18 0.42 -6.35
CA ASP A 31 -6.04 -0.63 -7.35
C ASP A 31 -5.29 -1.84 -6.79
N LEU A 32 -4.17 -1.59 -6.14
CA LEU A 32 -3.33 -2.67 -5.63
C LEU A 32 -4.07 -3.53 -4.61
N PRO A 33 -4.67 -2.96 -3.55
CA PRO A 33 -5.36 -3.81 -2.58
C PRO A 33 -6.56 -4.53 -3.17
N ARG A 34 -7.30 -3.87 -4.08
CA ARG A 34 -8.45 -4.52 -4.71
C ARG A 34 -8.02 -5.75 -5.48
N ARG A 35 -6.96 -5.62 -6.26
CA ARG A 35 -6.44 -6.76 -7.02
C ARG A 35 -5.94 -7.86 -6.10
N PHE A 36 -5.26 -7.47 -5.02
CA PHE A 36 -4.72 -8.44 -4.07
C PHE A 36 -5.85 -9.24 -3.43
N HIS A 37 -6.89 -8.55 -2.98
CA HIS A 37 -8.03 -9.22 -2.33
C HIS A 37 -8.72 -10.22 -3.27
N GLY A 38 -8.68 -9.96 -4.56
CA GLY A 38 -9.32 -10.84 -5.54
C GLY A 38 -8.53 -12.08 -5.89
N LEU A 39 -7.30 -12.20 -5.42
CA LEU A 39 -6.47 -13.36 -5.76
C LEU A 39 -6.67 -14.49 -4.77
N PRO A 40 -6.53 -15.74 -5.22
CA PRO A 40 -6.50 -16.85 -4.25
C PRO A 40 -5.24 -16.79 -3.42
N ALA A 41 -5.27 -17.45 -2.26
CA ALA A 41 -4.19 -17.34 -1.27
C ALA A 41 -2.81 -17.68 -1.84
N GLU A 42 -2.72 -18.67 -2.71
CA GLU A 42 -1.44 -19.04 -3.30
C GLU A 42 -0.87 -17.94 -4.17
N ALA A 43 -1.75 -17.30 -4.94
CA ALA A 43 -1.32 -16.20 -5.80
C ALA A 43 -0.93 -14.99 -4.95
N GLN A 44 -1.64 -14.75 -3.86
CA GLN A 44 -1.27 -13.69 -2.92
C GLN A 44 0.14 -13.92 -2.37
N ALA A 45 0.42 -15.15 -1.96
CA ALA A 45 1.75 -15.48 -1.45
C ALA A 45 2.83 -15.24 -2.50
N GLY A 46 2.54 -15.55 -3.77
CA GLY A 46 3.47 -15.30 -4.85
C GLY A 46 3.76 -13.82 -5.06
N VAL A 47 2.72 -12.98 -4.97
CA VAL A 47 2.87 -11.54 -5.08
C VAL A 47 3.80 -11.04 -3.96
N LEU A 48 3.56 -11.49 -2.74
CA LEU A 48 4.35 -11.05 -1.59
C LEU A 48 5.81 -11.45 -1.70
N ALA A 49 6.09 -12.57 -2.36
CA ALA A 49 7.45 -13.10 -2.42
C ALA A 49 8.37 -12.30 -3.35
N THR A 50 7.82 -11.51 -4.26
CA THR A 50 8.61 -10.83 -5.27
C THR A 50 8.68 -9.34 -4.99
N ALA A 51 9.81 -8.87 -4.51
CA ALA A 51 10.00 -7.46 -4.18
C ALA A 51 10.00 -6.61 -5.44
N PRO A 52 9.30 -5.47 -5.43
CA PRO A 52 9.49 -4.50 -6.50
C PRO A 52 10.83 -3.81 -6.31
N SER A 53 11.42 -3.35 -7.40
CA SER A 53 12.69 -2.66 -7.29
C SER A 53 12.49 -1.30 -6.63
N LEU A 54 13.55 -0.81 -6.00
CA LEU A 54 13.50 0.49 -5.34
C LEU A 54 13.50 1.60 -6.37
N THR A 55 12.68 2.61 -6.13
CA THR A 55 12.65 3.81 -6.96
C THR A 55 13.46 4.94 -6.32
N HIS A 56 13.86 4.75 -5.07
CA HIS A 56 14.59 5.74 -4.28
C HIS A 56 13.78 7.01 -4.07
N THR A 57 12.46 6.82 -3.92
CA THR A 57 11.52 7.89 -3.61
C THR A 57 10.67 7.45 -2.42
N ARG A 58 9.91 8.40 -1.89
CA ARG A 58 9.01 8.10 -0.78
C ARG A 58 7.93 7.08 -1.14
N TRP A 59 7.69 6.86 -2.43
CA TRP A 59 6.71 5.88 -2.87
C TRP A 59 7.12 4.47 -2.52
N ASP A 60 8.42 4.21 -2.37
CA ASP A 60 8.89 2.90 -1.92
C ASP A 60 8.32 2.55 -0.54
N ALA A 61 8.22 3.54 0.33
CA ALA A 61 7.64 3.33 1.65
C ALA A 61 6.14 3.06 1.57
N LEU A 62 5.43 3.78 0.70
CA LEU A 62 3.99 3.58 0.59
C LEU A 62 3.67 2.21 0.01
N ILE A 63 4.41 1.77 -0.99
CA ILE A 63 4.21 0.44 -1.57
C ILE A 63 4.45 -0.64 -0.50
N ALA A 64 5.54 -0.52 0.26
CA ALA A 64 5.83 -1.49 1.31
C ALA A 64 4.75 -1.49 2.38
N ALA A 65 4.27 -0.30 2.76
CA ALA A 65 3.22 -0.19 3.77
C ALA A 65 1.93 -0.86 3.31
N MET A 66 1.55 -0.64 2.05
CA MET A 66 0.34 -1.26 1.52
C MET A 66 0.47 -2.77 1.49
N ILE A 67 1.63 -3.28 1.07
CA ILE A 67 1.85 -4.72 1.01
C ILE A 67 1.84 -5.33 2.41
N GLU A 68 2.46 -4.67 3.37
CA GLU A 68 2.40 -5.14 4.74
C GLU A 68 0.95 -5.16 5.25
N HIS A 69 0.19 -4.12 4.92
CA HIS A 69 -1.20 -4.02 5.35
C HIS A 69 -2.05 -5.18 4.81
N VAL A 70 -1.98 -5.43 3.49
CA VAL A 70 -2.80 -6.51 2.92
C VAL A 70 -2.29 -7.88 3.36
N ALA A 71 -0.99 -8.05 3.56
CA ALA A 71 -0.47 -9.31 4.06
C ALA A 71 -1.03 -9.61 5.45
N ARG A 72 -1.09 -8.60 6.32
CA ARG A 72 -1.66 -8.78 7.64
C ARG A 72 -3.15 -9.06 7.60
N LEU A 73 -3.88 -8.40 6.72
CA LEU A 73 -5.32 -8.64 6.58
C LEU A 73 -5.62 -10.07 6.19
N HIS A 74 -4.79 -10.65 5.34
CA HIS A 74 -4.98 -12.02 4.87
C HIS A 74 -4.15 -13.05 5.66
N ARG A 75 -3.48 -12.60 6.72
CA ARG A 75 -2.73 -13.47 7.63
C ARG A 75 -1.60 -14.21 6.96
N HIS A 76 -0.96 -13.55 6.01
CA HIS A 76 0.27 -14.07 5.42
C HIS A 76 1.47 -13.69 6.28
N ASP A 77 2.52 -14.48 6.18
CA ASP A 77 3.81 -14.07 6.73
C ASP A 77 4.29 -12.85 5.98
N LEU A 78 4.94 -11.94 6.70
CA LEU A 78 5.43 -10.71 6.06
C LEU A 78 6.72 -11.02 5.31
N PRO A 79 6.83 -10.56 4.05
CA PRO A 79 8.06 -10.78 3.29
C PRO A 79 9.19 -9.92 3.83
N ALA A 80 10.42 -10.43 3.76
CA ALA A 80 11.56 -9.73 4.32
C ALA A 80 11.83 -8.39 3.66
N TRP A 81 11.51 -8.27 2.37
CA TRP A 81 11.86 -7.06 1.63
C TRP A 81 11.13 -5.81 2.14
N ILE A 82 9.99 -5.96 2.79
CA ILE A 82 9.30 -4.77 3.29
C ILE A 82 10.09 -4.09 4.41
N ASP A 83 11.07 -4.78 4.97
CA ASP A 83 11.91 -4.22 6.02
C ASP A 83 13.20 -3.61 5.50
N GLU A 84 13.38 -3.52 4.19
CA GLU A 84 14.53 -2.81 3.63
C GLU A 84 14.54 -1.37 4.12
N PRO A 85 15.70 -0.86 4.56
CA PRO A 85 15.75 0.49 5.16
C PRO A 85 15.17 1.59 4.28
N GLU A 86 15.30 1.46 2.96
CA GLU A 86 14.79 2.45 2.04
C GLU A 86 13.27 2.53 2.01
N ARG A 87 12.61 1.58 2.64
CA ARG A 87 11.15 1.54 2.66
C ARG A 87 10.55 2.16 3.92
N PHE A 88 11.39 2.86 4.68
CA PHE A 88 10.94 3.60 5.86
C PHE A 88 11.33 5.05 5.70
N LEU A 89 10.40 5.95 6.03
CA LEU A 89 10.65 7.38 5.89
C LEU A 89 11.11 7.96 7.22
N ASP A 90 12.17 8.76 7.17
CA ASP A 90 12.64 9.49 8.35
C ASP A 90 11.66 10.58 8.74
N ARG A 91 11.03 11.20 7.74
CA ARG A 91 10.02 12.21 7.97
C ARG A 91 8.68 11.64 7.62
N THR A 92 7.74 11.77 8.50
CA THR A 92 6.37 11.29 8.25
C THR A 92 5.76 12.04 7.08
N TRP A 93 5.18 11.28 6.17
CA TRP A 93 4.49 11.81 5.01
C TRP A 93 3.00 11.60 5.21
N VAL A 94 2.27 12.70 5.40
CA VAL A 94 0.81 12.63 5.53
C VAL A 94 0.27 12.92 4.14
N LEU A 95 -0.33 11.90 3.53
CA LEU A 95 -0.69 11.96 2.12
C LEU A 95 -1.76 12.99 1.77
N PRO A 96 -2.90 13.07 2.50
CA PRO A 96 -3.94 14.02 2.09
C PRO A 96 -3.55 15.46 2.38
N ASP A 97 -4.10 16.38 1.56
CA ASP A 97 -3.85 17.80 1.71
C ASP A 97 -4.93 18.53 2.48
N ILE A 98 -6.12 17.95 2.56
CA ILE A 98 -7.26 18.60 3.21
C ILE A 98 -7.16 18.41 4.72
N PRO A 99 -7.27 19.48 5.53
CA PRO A 99 -7.02 19.38 6.97
C PRO A 99 -7.79 18.27 7.69
N PHE A 100 -9.06 18.11 7.38
CA PHE A 100 -9.87 17.06 8.00
C PHE A 100 -9.31 15.67 7.70
N MET A 101 -8.92 15.45 6.44
CA MET A 101 -8.40 14.17 6.02
C MET A 101 -6.99 13.95 6.57
N ARG A 102 -6.21 15.01 6.70
CA ARG A 102 -4.87 14.91 7.33
C ARG A 102 -5.01 14.47 8.77
N ARG A 103 -5.99 15.02 9.48
CA ARG A 103 -6.22 14.62 10.88
C ARG A 103 -6.59 13.14 10.96
N ASN A 104 -7.46 12.68 10.06
CA ASN A 104 -7.82 11.27 10.03
C ASN A 104 -6.62 10.38 9.74
N ALA A 105 -5.75 10.81 8.84
CA ALA A 105 -4.56 10.04 8.52
C ALA A 105 -3.65 9.92 9.74
N ILE A 106 -3.45 11.02 10.46
CA ILE A 106 -2.58 11.03 11.62
C ILE A 106 -3.14 10.16 12.75
N LEU A 107 -4.45 10.24 12.97
CA LEU A 107 -5.07 9.55 14.09
C LEU A 107 -5.38 8.08 13.82
N TYR A 108 -5.67 7.74 12.57
CA TYR A 108 -6.27 6.44 12.28
C TYR A 108 -5.59 5.63 11.18
N ALA A 109 -4.43 6.07 10.68
CA ALA A 109 -3.75 5.25 9.68
C ALA A 109 -3.45 3.87 10.27
N PRO A 110 -3.61 2.80 9.48
CA PRO A 110 -3.31 1.46 9.98
C PRO A 110 -1.83 1.32 10.35
N ALA A 111 -1.56 0.36 11.24
CA ALA A 111 -0.24 0.19 11.82
C ALA A 111 0.88 0.07 10.79
N ALA A 112 0.64 -0.63 9.68
CA ALA A 112 1.65 -0.82 8.65
C ALA A 112 2.10 0.53 8.08
N PHE A 113 1.15 1.44 7.84
CA PHE A 113 1.47 2.76 7.31
C PHE A 113 2.22 3.61 8.32
N ILE A 114 1.83 3.52 9.58
CA ILE A 114 2.54 4.23 10.63
C ILE A 114 3.99 3.74 10.69
N ARG A 115 4.19 2.45 10.60
CA ARG A 115 5.52 1.86 10.69
C ARG A 115 6.43 2.36 9.58
N HIS A 116 5.91 2.49 8.37
CA HIS A 116 6.71 2.94 7.23
C HIS A 116 6.76 4.47 7.09
N GLY A 117 5.94 5.18 7.84
CA GLY A 117 5.96 6.64 7.86
C GLY A 117 5.15 7.31 6.78
N ALA A 118 4.28 6.57 6.09
CA ALA A 118 3.42 7.13 5.03
C ALA A 118 1.98 6.93 5.45
N LEU A 119 1.27 8.03 5.73
CA LEU A 119 -0.04 7.98 6.37
C LEU A 119 -1.15 8.42 5.41
N PRO A 120 -1.96 7.47 4.90
CA PRO A 120 -3.15 7.83 4.14
C PRO A 120 -4.33 8.02 5.08
N ASP A 121 -5.36 8.73 4.60
CA ASP A 121 -6.65 8.70 5.27
C ASP A 121 -7.18 7.28 5.10
N PRO A 122 -7.47 6.55 6.19
CA PRO A 122 -7.89 5.14 6.04
C PRO A 122 -9.16 4.98 5.22
N ARG A 123 -9.97 6.02 5.08
CA ARG A 123 -11.16 5.93 4.24
C ARG A 123 -10.82 5.85 2.75
N ASP A 124 -9.57 6.21 2.39
CA ASP A 124 -9.12 6.09 1.02
C ASP A 124 -8.65 4.67 0.68
N LEU A 125 -8.58 3.78 1.66
CA LEU A 125 -8.15 2.42 1.42
C LEU A 125 -9.33 1.59 0.96
N ASP A 126 -9.08 0.67 0.03
CA ASP A 126 -10.13 -0.18 -0.49
C ASP A 126 -10.53 -1.20 0.58
N ALA A 127 -11.83 -1.30 0.84
CA ALA A 127 -12.32 -2.20 1.86
C ALA A 127 -12.53 -3.59 1.28
N ARG A 128 -12.09 -4.59 2.02
CA ARG A 128 -12.21 -5.97 1.62
C ARG A 128 -13.66 -6.41 1.64
N GLY A 129 -14.12 -6.97 0.50
CA GLY A 129 -15.45 -7.53 0.44
C GLY A 129 -16.58 -6.56 0.78
N GLY A 130 -16.35 -5.28 0.61
CA GLY A 130 -17.34 -4.28 0.96
C GLY A 130 -17.43 -3.98 2.43
N GLU A 131 -16.53 -4.54 3.23
CA GLU A 131 -16.51 -4.30 4.66
C GLU A 131 -16.25 -2.85 4.96
N ARG A 132 -16.82 -2.41 6.05
CA ARG A 132 -16.49 -1.11 6.59
C ARG A 132 -15.29 -1.23 7.49
N HIS A 133 -14.49 -0.18 7.55
CA HIS A 133 -13.35 -0.18 8.45
C HIS A 133 -13.85 -0.09 9.89
N ALA A 134 -13.29 -0.93 10.74
CA ALA A 134 -13.69 -0.98 12.12
C ALA A 134 -13.38 0.30 12.88
N TRP A 135 -12.43 1.09 12.37
CA TRP A 135 -12.05 2.34 13.04
C TRP A 135 -13.08 3.44 12.88
N VAL A 136 -14.02 3.27 11.99
CA VAL A 136 -15.05 4.29 11.77
C VAL A 136 -16.04 4.26 12.92
N PRO A 137 -16.18 5.38 13.64
CA PRO A 137 -17.12 5.43 14.77
C PRO A 137 -18.55 5.31 14.31
#